data_47835895b0c3483e53d680a070ee5193
#
_entry.id   47835895b0c3483e53d680a070ee5193
#
_cell.length_a   1.000
_cell.length_b   1.000
_cell.length_c   1.000
_cell.angle_alpha   90.00
_cell.angle_beta   90.00
_cell.angle_gamma   90.00
#
_symmetry.space_group_name_H-M   'P 1'
#
loop_
_entity.id
_entity.type
_entity.pdbx_description
1 polymer ?
#
loop_
_entity_poly.entity_id
_entity_poly.type
_entity_poly.pdbx_seq_one_letter_code
_entity_poly.pdbx_strand_id
1 'polypeptide(L)'
;MAQMGRPGLSAVQKAELWARWKNGQSLSEIGRALGKHAASIHGVVAMRGGIVPVQRRRSRLALTLAEREEISRGIAANLSVREIASTIGKATSTVSRELNRHGGRGHYRAADADGRAWKQARRPKTCKLA
;
A
#
# COMPACT_ATOMS: atom_id res chain seq x y z
N MET A 1 4.71 26.42 -21.74
CA MET A 1 4.38 26.35 -20.30
C MET A 1 3.49 25.17 -20.01
N ALA A 2 3.93 24.27 -19.17
CA ALA A 2 3.08 23.19 -18.72
C ALA A 2 1.91 23.80 -17.94
N GLN A 3 0.68 23.56 -18.39
CA GLN A 3 -0.48 23.90 -17.59
C GLN A 3 -0.48 23.04 -16.33
N MET A 4 -0.18 23.65 -15.21
CA MET A 4 -0.43 23.02 -13.93
C MET A 4 -1.93 22.88 -13.76
N GLY A 5 -2.46 21.66 -13.89
CA GLY A 5 -3.84 21.37 -13.55
C GLY A 5 -4.13 21.78 -12.11
N ARG A 6 -5.37 22.16 -11.82
CA ARG A 6 -5.78 22.44 -10.44
C ARG A 6 -5.43 21.24 -9.56
N PRO A 7 -4.74 21.45 -8.42
CA PRO A 7 -4.41 20.35 -7.54
C PRO A 7 -5.67 19.63 -7.09
N GLY A 8 -5.74 18.33 -7.31
CA GLY A 8 -6.82 17.50 -6.81
C GLY A 8 -6.78 17.36 -5.28
N LEU A 9 -7.71 16.60 -4.75
CA LEU A 9 -7.74 16.29 -3.32
C LEU A 9 -6.52 15.44 -2.93
N SER A 10 -5.86 15.81 -1.84
CA SER A 10 -4.80 15.00 -1.25
C SER A 10 -5.36 13.71 -0.63
N ALA A 11 -4.49 12.75 -0.32
CA ALA A 11 -4.90 11.51 0.33
C ALA A 11 -5.59 11.77 1.68
N VAL A 12 -5.09 12.74 2.44
CA VAL A 12 -5.69 13.15 3.73
C VAL A 12 -7.08 13.75 3.51
N GLN A 13 -7.23 14.63 2.52
CA GLN A 13 -8.52 15.23 2.18
C GLN A 13 -9.53 14.20 1.70
N LYS A 14 -9.11 13.22 0.91
CA LYS A 14 -9.97 12.10 0.49
C LYS A 14 -10.44 11.26 1.67
N ALA A 15 -9.55 10.97 2.61
CA ALA A 15 -9.91 10.22 3.82
C ALA A 15 -10.93 10.98 4.65
N GLU A 16 -10.76 12.29 4.82
CA GLU A 16 -11.70 13.16 5.54
C GLU A 16 -13.04 13.24 4.80
N LEU A 17 -13.03 13.38 3.48
CA LEU A 17 -14.24 13.38 2.65
C LEU A 17 -15.06 12.10 2.92
N TRP A 18 -14.44 10.95 2.86
CA TRP A 18 -15.15 9.68 3.06
C TRP A 18 -15.66 9.51 4.49
N ALA A 19 -14.91 9.98 5.49
CA ALA A 19 -15.36 9.96 6.87
C ALA A 19 -16.62 10.83 7.06
N ARG A 20 -16.63 12.04 6.47
CA ARG A 20 -17.78 12.94 6.51
C ARG A 20 -18.97 12.42 5.71
N TRP A 21 -18.71 11.82 4.55
CA TRP A 21 -19.73 11.16 3.74
C TRP A 21 -20.41 10.03 4.50
N LYS A 22 -19.63 9.20 5.17
CA LYS A 22 -20.14 8.10 6.01
C LYS A 22 -21.01 8.61 7.17
N ASN A 23 -20.70 9.80 7.69
CA ASN A 23 -21.47 10.44 8.75
C ASN A 23 -22.76 11.13 8.24
N GLY A 24 -23.05 11.03 6.96
CA GLY A 24 -24.26 11.57 6.36
C GLY A 24 -24.21 13.04 6.00
N GLN A 25 -23.02 13.68 5.94
CA GLN A 25 -22.89 15.07 5.52
C GLN A 25 -23.17 15.22 4.03
N SER A 26 -23.77 16.34 3.65
CA SER A 26 -24.02 16.66 2.24
C SER A 26 -22.73 17.02 1.52
N LEU A 27 -22.77 16.95 0.17
CA LEU A 27 -21.63 17.34 -0.67
C LEU A 27 -21.20 18.79 -0.42
N SER A 28 -22.17 19.70 -0.21
CA SER A 28 -21.91 21.10 0.08
C SER A 28 -21.20 21.29 1.43
N GLU A 29 -21.62 20.56 2.44
CA GLU A 29 -21.01 20.60 3.78
C GLU A 29 -19.58 20.08 3.74
N ILE A 30 -19.35 18.97 3.06
CA ILE A 30 -18.01 18.39 2.89
C ILE A 30 -17.12 19.38 2.12
N GLY A 31 -17.63 19.96 1.04
CA GLY A 31 -16.90 20.95 0.25
C GLY A 31 -16.49 22.16 1.07
N ARG A 32 -17.37 22.67 1.90
CA ARG A 32 -17.05 23.79 2.80
C ARG A 32 -15.99 23.43 3.83
N ALA A 33 -16.07 22.24 4.39
CA ALA A 33 -15.10 21.77 5.37
C ALA A 33 -13.69 21.58 4.78
N LEU A 34 -13.61 21.15 3.52
CA LEU A 34 -12.34 20.91 2.83
C LEU A 34 -11.86 22.11 2.00
N GLY A 35 -12.64 23.19 1.93
CA GLY A 35 -12.33 24.35 1.10
C GLY A 35 -12.37 24.04 -0.40
N LYS A 36 -13.24 23.13 -0.82
CA LYS A 36 -13.42 22.72 -2.21
C LYS A 36 -14.86 22.91 -2.66
N HIS A 37 -15.09 23.02 -3.98
CA HIS A 37 -16.43 23.07 -4.54
C HIS A 37 -17.15 21.73 -4.37
N ALA A 38 -18.46 21.79 -4.18
CA ALA A 38 -19.31 20.61 -4.10
C ALA A 38 -19.18 19.72 -5.35
N ALA A 39 -18.98 20.33 -6.53
CA ALA A 39 -18.76 19.58 -7.77
C ALA A 39 -17.52 18.69 -7.74
N SER A 40 -16.42 19.19 -7.13
CA SER A 40 -15.19 18.39 -6.96
C SER A 40 -15.41 17.21 -6.02
N ILE A 41 -16.17 17.42 -4.96
CA ILE A 41 -16.53 16.35 -4.01
C ILE A 41 -17.44 15.33 -4.69
N HIS A 42 -18.44 15.79 -5.45
CA HIS A 42 -19.33 14.92 -6.22
C HIS A 42 -18.56 14.02 -7.19
N GLY A 43 -17.57 14.57 -7.90
CA GLY A 43 -16.74 13.80 -8.82
C GLY A 43 -16.03 12.62 -8.14
N VAL A 44 -15.47 12.83 -6.96
CA VAL A 44 -14.79 11.77 -6.20
C VAL A 44 -15.78 10.72 -5.71
N VAL A 45 -16.91 11.13 -5.17
CA VAL A 45 -17.94 10.22 -4.65
C VAL A 45 -18.58 9.42 -5.79
N ALA A 46 -18.90 10.08 -6.91
CA ALA A 46 -19.54 9.44 -8.06
C ALA A 46 -18.66 8.37 -8.71
N MET A 47 -17.35 8.58 -8.79
CA MET A 47 -16.39 7.58 -9.32
C MET A 47 -16.44 6.25 -8.56
N ARG A 48 -16.85 6.28 -7.30
CA ARG A 48 -16.97 5.10 -6.44
C ARG A 48 -18.42 4.67 -6.20
N GLY A 49 -19.36 5.26 -6.93
CA GLY A 49 -20.79 4.97 -6.76
C GLY A 49 -21.34 5.29 -5.38
N GLY A 50 -20.74 6.24 -4.66
CA GLY A 50 -21.13 6.60 -3.29
C GLY A 50 -20.68 5.62 -2.21
N ILE A 51 -19.94 4.58 -2.57
CA ILE A 51 -19.45 3.55 -1.65
C ILE A 51 -18.06 3.94 -1.16
N VAL A 52 -17.86 3.95 0.16
CA VAL A 52 -16.56 4.22 0.77
C VAL A 52 -15.54 3.17 0.31
N PRO A 53 -14.39 3.58 -0.28
CA PRO A 53 -13.37 2.62 -0.71
C PRO A 53 -12.79 1.87 0.49
N VAL A 54 -12.68 0.56 0.34
CA VAL A 54 -12.03 -0.27 1.35
C VAL A 54 -10.51 -0.08 1.23
N GLN A 55 -9.89 0.28 2.34
CA GLN A 55 -8.43 0.36 2.39
C GLN A 55 -7.81 -1.02 2.20
N ARG A 56 -6.88 -1.10 1.26
CA ARG A 56 -6.20 -2.35 0.96
C ARG A 56 -5.32 -2.76 2.15
N ARG A 57 -5.52 -3.97 2.63
CA ARG A 57 -4.75 -4.55 3.72
C ARG A 57 -3.92 -5.71 3.21
N ARG A 58 -2.75 -5.89 3.80
CA ARG A 58 -1.92 -7.07 3.56
C ARG A 58 -2.43 -8.26 4.36
N SER A 59 -2.14 -9.46 3.85
CA SER A 59 -2.31 -10.68 4.63
C SER A 59 -1.48 -10.60 5.91
N ARG A 60 -2.00 -11.15 7.00
CA ARG A 60 -1.27 -11.27 8.27
C ARG A 60 0.02 -12.09 8.15
N LEU A 61 0.08 -12.97 7.15
CA LEU A 61 1.23 -13.83 6.88
C LEU A 61 2.27 -13.16 5.99
N ALA A 62 1.94 -12.04 5.35
CA ALA A 62 2.88 -11.30 4.51
C ALA A 62 3.95 -10.61 5.35
N LEU A 63 5.18 -10.56 4.83
CA LEU A 63 6.26 -9.81 5.47
C LEU A 63 5.95 -8.33 5.45
N THR A 64 6.14 -7.66 6.58
CA THR A 64 6.00 -6.21 6.69
C THR A 64 7.27 -5.52 6.19
N LEU A 65 7.20 -4.22 5.92
CA LEU A 65 8.38 -3.44 5.57
C LEU A 65 9.44 -3.49 6.69
N ALA A 66 9.01 -3.40 7.96
CA ALA A 66 9.93 -3.49 9.10
C ALA A 66 10.68 -4.83 9.14
N GLU A 67 9.98 -5.94 8.89
CA GLU A 67 10.59 -7.27 8.81
C GLU A 67 11.58 -7.35 7.64
N ARG A 68 11.25 -6.77 6.49
CA ARG A 68 12.14 -6.71 5.34
C ARG A 68 13.36 -5.85 5.60
N GLU A 69 13.21 -4.75 6.32
CA GLU A 69 14.36 -3.93 6.77
C GLU A 69 15.29 -4.71 7.70
N GLU A 70 14.74 -5.52 8.60
CA GLU A 70 15.54 -6.41 9.45
C GLU A 70 16.31 -7.45 8.63
N ILE A 71 15.70 -8.00 7.59
CA ILE A 71 16.38 -8.89 6.65
C ILE A 71 17.55 -8.16 5.99
N SER A 72 17.33 -6.94 5.52
CA SER A 72 18.37 -6.12 4.89
C SER A 72 19.53 -5.82 5.86
N ARG A 73 19.22 -5.49 7.10
CA ARG A 73 20.23 -5.25 8.16
C ARG A 73 21.02 -6.51 8.47
N GLY A 74 20.33 -7.65 8.54
CA GLY A 74 20.97 -8.95 8.77
C GLY A 74 21.96 -9.32 7.66
N ILE A 75 21.59 -9.05 6.40
CA ILE A 75 22.47 -9.25 5.25
C ILE A 75 23.71 -8.35 5.36
N ALA A 76 23.55 -7.08 5.69
CA ALA A 76 24.63 -6.13 5.87
C ALA A 76 25.58 -6.55 7.02
N ALA A 77 25.05 -7.19 8.04
CA ALA A 77 25.81 -7.71 9.18
C ALA A 77 26.40 -9.12 8.93
N ASN A 78 26.25 -9.68 7.71
CA ASN A 78 26.69 -11.03 7.34
C ASN A 78 26.04 -12.15 8.17
N LEU A 79 24.83 -11.94 8.62
CA LEU A 79 24.08 -12.99 9.33
C LEU A 79 23.59 -14.06 8.35
N SER A 80 23.50 -15.30 8.84
CA SER A 80 22.91 -16.38 8.07
C SER A 80 21.40 -16.21 7.94
N VAL A 81 20.80 -16.88 6.95
CA VAL A 81 19.33 -16.88 6.76
C VAL A 81 18.63 -17.37 8.03
N ARG A 82 19.20 -18.36 8.71
CA ARG A 82 18.66 -18.90 9.95
C ARG A 82 18.65 -17.86 11.09
N GLU A 83 19.75 -17.12 11.22
CA GLU A 83 19.87 -16.05 12.22
C GLU A 83 18.89 -14.90 11.95
N ILE A 84 18.77 -14.51 10.69
CA ILE A 84 17.80 -13.48 10.26
C ILE A 84 16.37 -13.93 10.58
N ALA A 85 16.02 -15.16 10.23
CA ALA A 85 14.70 -15.73 10.49
C ALA A 85 14.38 -15.75 11.99
N SER A 86 15.36 -16.12 12.81
CA SER A 86 15.22 -16.10 14.27
C SER A 86 14.95 -14.68 14.79
N THR A 87 15.64 -13.68 14.25
CA THR A 87 15.49 -12.27 14.64
C THR A 87 14.07 -11.74 14.36
N ILE A 88 13.50 -12.08 13.21
CA ILE A 88 12.16 -11.61 12.83
C ILE A 88 11.04 -12.55 13.28
N GLY A 89 11.36 -13.69 13.87
CA GLY A 89 10.37 -14.67 14.33
C GLY A 89 9.62 -15.39 13.21
N LYS A 90 10.26 -15.57 12.06
CA LYS A 90 9.69 -16.26 10.88
C LYS A 90 10.47 -17.54 10.57
N ALA A 91 9.88 -18.42 9.76
CA ALA A 91 10.56 -19.63 9.32
C ALA A 91 11.74 -19.30 8.40
N THR A 92 12.82 -20.10 8.49
CA THR A 92 13.99 -19.96 7.63
C THR A 92 13.62 -20.02 6.14
N SER A 93 12.67 -20.90 5.77
CA SER A 93 12.15 -21.00 4.41
C SER A 93 11.50 -19.72 3.91
N THR A 94 10.81 -18.98 4.79
CA THR A 94 10.19 -17.71 4.45
C THR A 94 11.24 -16.67 4.05
N VAL A 95 12.31 -16.54 4.83
CA VAL A 95 13.42 -15.63 4.53
C VAL A 95 14.14 -16.05 3.25
N SER A 96 14.42 -17.33 3.09
CA SER A 96 15.08 -17.87 1.90
C SER A 96 14.28 -17.60 0.62
N ARG A 97 12.97 -17.82 0.65
CA ARG A 97 12.09 -17.52 -0.48
C ARG A 97 12.04 -16.04 -0.79
N GLU A 98 11.99 -15.20 0.23
CA GLU A 98 12.00 -13.74 0.06
C GLU A 98 13.28 -13.28 -0.65
N LEU A 99 14.43 -13.74 -0.21
CA LEU A 99 15.72 -13.42 -0.82
C LEU A 99 15.80 -13.90 -2.28
N ASN A 100 15.41 -15.13 -2.54
CA ASN A 100 15.44 -15.71 -3.89
C ASN A 100 14.50 -14.96 -4.85
N ARG A 101 13.35 -14.50 -4.34
CA ARG A 101 12.34 -13.78 -5.12
C ARG A 101 12.81 -12.38 -5.51
N HIS A 102 13.73 -11.79 -4.78
CA HIS A 102 14.18 -10.40 -4.94
C HIS A 102 15.69 -10.27 -5.24
N GLY A 103 16.23 -11.21 -5.97
CA GLY A 103 17.59 -11.13 -6.51
C GLY A 103 18.70 -11.67 -5.63
N GLY A 104 18.39 -12.34 -4.54
CA GLY A 104 19.37 -12.95 -3.63
C GLY A 104 19.99 -11.94 -2.66
N ARG A 105 20.91 -12.43 -1.82
CA ARG A 105 21.52 -11.63 -0.75
C ARG A 105 22.23 -10.36 -1.25
N GLY A 106 22.89 -10.44 -2.40
CA GLY A 106 23.66 -9.32 -2.94
C GLY A 106 22.83 -8.17 -3.49
N HIS A 107 21.58 -8.44 -3.85
CA HIS A 107 20.70 -7.46 -4.51
C HIS A 107 19.44 -7.12 -3.72
N TYR A 108 19.27 -7.70 -2.55
CA TYR A 108 18.06 -7.49 -1.75
C TYR A 108 17.98 -6.05 -1.22
N ARG A 109 16.86 -5.40 -1.49
CA ARG A 109 16.50 -4.07 -0.96
C ARG A 109 15.09 -4.13 -0.39
N ALA A 110 14.97 -3.83 0.90
CA ALA A 110 13.69 -3.92 1.61
C ALA A 110 12.56 -3.10 0.97
N ALA A 111 12.84 -1.87 0.59
CA ALA A 111 11.86 -0.99 -0.05
C ALA A 111 11.40 -1.51 -1.41
N ASP A 112 12.34 -2.00 -2.22
CA ASP A 112 12.02 -2.57 -3.54
C ASP A 112 11.22 -3.87 -3.41
N ALA A 113 11.60 -4.73 -2.48
CA ALA A 113 10.89 -5.98 -2.20
C ALA A 113 9.46 -5.71 -1.74
N ASP A 114 9.27 -4.75 -0.87
CA ASP A 114 7.97 -4.32 -0.38
C ASP A 114 7.10 -3.76 -1.50
N GLY A 115 7.65 -2.88 -2.33
CA GLY A 115 6.96 -2.32 -3.49
C GLY A 115 6.55 -3.38 -4.50
N ARG A 116 7.43 -4.34 -4.80
CA ARG A 116 7.12 -5.48 -5.69
C ARG A 116 6.01 -6.36 -5.14
N ALA A 117 6.03 -6.64 -3.83
CA ALA A 117 4.99 -7.43 -3.18
C ALA A 117 3.61 -6.76 -3.30
N TRP A 118 3.53 -5.45 -3.13
CA TRP A 118 2.31 -4.68 -3.35
C TRP A 118 1.83 -4.73 -4.79
N LYS A 119 2.73 -4.62 -5.76
CA LYS A 119 2.41 -4.71 -7.20
C LYS A 119 1.92 -6.10 -7.58
N GLN A 120 2.59 -7.14 -7.12
CA GLN A 120 2.22 -8.53 -7.42
C GLN A 120 0.85 -8.88 -6.84
N ALA A 121 0.52 -8.38 -5.67
CA ALA A 121 -0.79 -8.60 -5.08
C ALA A 121 -1.92 -7.90 -5.85
N ARG A 122 -1.59 -6.93 -6.72
CA ARG A 122 -2.55 -6.25 -7.62
C ARG A 122 -2.79 -7.01 -8.93
N ARG A 123 -1.93 -7.95 -9.29
CA ARG A 123 -2.06 -8.66 -10.57
C ARG A 123 -3.42 -9.37 -10.63
N PRO A 124 -4.20 -9.13 -11.70
CA PRO A 124 -5.40 -9.92 -11.91
C PRO A 124 -4.98 -11.38 -12.09
N LYS A 125 -5.61 -12.25 -11.33
CA LYS A 125 -5.38 -13.68 -11.47
C LYS A 125 -6.06 -14.15 -12.74
N THR A 126 -5.33 -14.90 -13.56
CA THR A 126 -5.91 -15.55 -14.71
C THR A 126 -7.00 -16.51 -14.24
N CYS A 127 -8.15 -16.47 -14.92
CA CYS A 127 -9.23 -17.39 -14.63
C CYS A 127 -8.79 -18.82 -14.92
N LYS A 128 -9.06 -19.73 -14.00
CA LYS A 128 -8.73 -21.14 -14.17
C LYS A 128 -9.64 -21.86 -15.17
N LEU A 129 -10.74 -21.22 -15.54
CA LEU A 129 -11.70 -21.70 -16.52
C LEU A 129 -11.36 -21.11 -17.89
N ALA A 130 -10.32 -21.61 -18.49
CA ALA A 130 -10.03 -21.30 -19.89
C ALA A 130 -10.44 -22.45 -20.77
#